data_2839d9311660bd221acca9ae3fa316a7
#
_entry.id   2839d9311660bd221acca9ae3fa316a7
#
_cell.length_a   1.000
_cell.length_b   1.000
_cell.length_c   1.000
_cell.angle_alpha   90.00
_cell.angle_beta   90.00
_cell.angle_gamma   90.00
#
_symmetry.space_group_name_H-M   'P 1'
#
loop_
_entity.id
_entity.type
_entity.pdbx_description
1 polymer ?
#
loop_
_entity_poly.entity_id
_entity_poly.type
_entity_poly.pdbx_seq_one_letter_code
_entity_poly.pdbx_strand_id
1 'polypeptide(L)'
;MARSVYLASVDRDAVKSIVAVGLIEELKRSYERVGVFRPVLRRADGRDHVLDLLKTRDTIEADREVREGTTYKHFDEAPDAAMQLVLDRYEAFKKLCDVVVVVGSDHTDVPGGEELSLNARIAANLGTPMLVVLPGSRLTPAQLIASAELATKTIEAKHASVIGVVANRCPTTTIAAVRAALGKLDVATAAVP
;
A
#
# COMPACT_ATOMS: atom_id res chain seq x y z
N MET A 1 -2.31 14.86 15.24
CA MET A 1 -2.99 13.92 14.32
C MET A 1 -1.97 12.92 13.82
N ALA A 2 -2.26 11.62 13.87
CA ALA A 2 -1.37 10.60 13.34
C ALA A 2 -1.17 10.80 11.82
N ARG A 3 0.05 10.62 11.35
CA ARG A 3 0.37 10.59 9.91
C ARG A 3 0.01 9.23 9.32
N SER A 4 -0.10 9.14 8.02
CA SER A 4 -0.37 7.87 7.35
C SER A 4 0.22 7.81 5.95
N VAL A 5 0.49 6.61 5.49
CA VAL A 5 0.89 6.31 4.12
C VAL A 5 0.19 5.04 3.67
N TYR A 6 -0.36 5.06 2.46
CA TYR A 6 -1.02 3.92 1.84
C TYR A 6 -0.09 3.23 0.85
N LEU A 7 0.28 1.99 1.11
CA LEU A 7 1.14 1.20 0.24
C LEU A 7 0.31 0.34 -0.70
N ALA A 8 0.39 0.60 -2.00
CA ALA A 8 -0.25 -0.20 -3.04
C ALA A 8 0.75 -0.70 -4.07
N SER A 9 0.42 -1.76 -4.76
CA SER A 9 1.20 -2.29 -5.89
C SER A 9 0.35 -2.37 -7.14
N VAL A 10 1.00 -2.26 -8.31
CA VAL A 10 0.33 -2.43 -9.60
C VAL A 10 0.02 -3.90 -9.91
N ASP A 11 0.80 -4.81 -9.32
CA ASP A 11 0.62 -6.26 -9.39
C ASP A 11 1.23 -6.96 -8.16
N ARG A 12 1.07 -8.30 -8.09
CA ARG A 12 1.58 -9.14 -7.00
C ARG A 12 3.10 -9.28 -7.01
N ASP A 13 3.69 -9.27 -8.18
CA ASP A 13 5.12 -9.52 -8.34
C ASP A 13 5.97 -8.35 -7.82
N ALA A 14 5.33 -7.22 -7.57
CA ALA A 14 5.94 -6.08 -6.88
C ALA A 14 6.32 -6.38 -5.43
N VAL A 15 5.73 -7.42 -4.80
CA VAL A 15 6.02 -7.88 -3.43
C VAL A 15 6.06 -6.73 -2.42
N LYS A 16 4.97 -5.94 -2.38
CA LYS A 16 4.88 -4.74 -1.52
C LYS A 16 5.08 -5.00 -0.03
N SER A 17 4.88 -6.24 0.44
CA SER A 17 5.09 -6.62 1.85
C SER A 17 6.54 -6.40 2.31
N ILE A 18 7.53 -6.63 1.44
CA ILE A 18 8.95 -6.37 1.75
C ILE A 18 9.20 -4.87 1.86
N VAL A 19 8.63 -4.08 0.96
CA VAL A 19 8.70 -2.60 1.02
C VAL A 19 8.02 -2.09 2.29
N ALA A 20 6.89 -2.69 2.68
CA ALA A 20 6.20 -2.36 3.93
C ALA A 20 7.08 -2.62 5.17
N VAL A 21 7.78 -3.76 5.22
CA VAL A 21 8.74 -4.06 6.31
C VAL A 21 9.82 -2.98 6.38
N GLY A 22 10.47 -2.66 5.26
CA GLY A 22 11.51 -1.63 5.23
C GLY A 22 10.98 -0.25 5.65
N LEU A 23 9.78 0.11 5.21
CA LEU A 23 9.13 1.37 5.58
C LEU A 23 8.81 1.43 7.08
N ILE A 24 8.29 0.35 7.68
CA ILE A 24 8.01 0.27 9.11
C ILE A 24 9.30 0.46 9.92
N GLU A 25 10.38 -0.26 9.55
CA GLU A 25 11.67 -0.15 10.26
C GLU A 25 12.27 1.27 10.15
N GLU A 26 12.08 1.94 9.01
CA GLU A 26 12.53 3.33 8.87
C GLU A 26 11.67 4.30 9.69
N LEU A 27 10.35 4.13 9.70
CA LEU A 27 9.44 4.96 10.48
C LEU A 27 9.68 4.82 11.99
N LYS A 28 10.04 3.64 12.49
CA LYS A 28 10.37 3.39 13.90
C LYS A 28 11.58 4.20 14.40
N ARG A 29 12.41 4.71 13.50
CA ARG A 29 13.52 5.62 13.88
C ARG A 29 13.04 7.01 14.30
N SER A 30 11.84 7.40 13.87
CA SER A 30 11.31 8.75 14.08
C SER A 30 9.99 8.79 14.84
N TYR A 31 9.33 7.65 15.00
CA TYR A 31 8.03 7.53 15.66
C TYR A 31 8.02 6.36 16.63
N GLU A 32 7.44 6.58 17.81
CA GLU A 32 7.33 5.52 18.84
C GLU A 32 6.20 4.54 18.50
N ARG A 33 5.07 5.06 18.03
CA ARG A 33 3.85 4.28 17.77
C ARG A 33 3.60 4.15 16.27
N VAL A 34 4.26 3.16 15.67
CA VAL A 34 4.10 2.79 14.26
C VAL A 34 3.12 1.62 14.17
N GLY A 35 1.99 1.80 13.50
CA GLY A 35 0.97 0.77 13.35
C GLY A 35 0.74 0.35 11.90
N VAL A 36 0.29 -0.89 11.70
CA VAL A 36 -0.09 -1.43 10.41
C VAL A 36 -1.59 -1.68 10.35
N PHE A 37 -2.23 -1.17 9.28
CA PHE A 37 -3.64 -1.36 9.02
C PHE A 37 -3.85 -2.03 7.65
N ARG A 38 -4.75 -3.02 7.61
CA ARG A 38 -5.11 -3.77 6.40
C ARG A 38 -6.56 -3.50 6.03
N PRO A 39 -6.86 -2.63 5.06
CA PRO A 39 -8.24 -2.19 4.78
C PRO A 39 -9.12 -3.29 4.18
N VAL A 40 -8.55 -4.17 3.35
CA VAL A 40 -9.30 -5.23 2.67
C VAL A 40 -8.60 -6.57 2.81
N LEU A 41 -9.36 -7.56 3.27
CA LEU A 41 -8.94 -8.94 3.45
C LEU A 41 -9.57 -9.82 2.36
N ARG A 42 -8.91 -10.92 2.04
CA ARG A 42 -9.47 -11.90 1.12
C ARG A 42 -10.70 -12.60 1.72
N ARG A 43 -10.64 -12.98 2.99
CA ARG A 43 -11.67 -13.72 3.72
C ARG A 43 -11.74 -13.26 5.16
N ALA A 44 -12.93 -13.24 5.73
CA ALA A 44 -13.14 -12.83 7.12
C ALA A 44 -12.60 -13.86 8.14
N ASP A 45 -12.64 -15.15 7.77
CA ASP A 45 -12.21 -16.29 8.60
C ASP A 45 -10.78 -16.75 8.31
N GLY A 46 -10.11 -16.12 7.33
CA GLY A 46 -8.76 -16.45 6.89
C GLY A 46 -7.67 -15.70 7.66
N ARG A 47 -6.49 -16.31 7.75
CA ARG A 47 -5.28 -15.59 8.15
C ARG A 47 -4.82 -14.70 7.00
N ASP A 48 -4.57 -13.42 7.27
CA ASP A 48 -3.84 -12.55 6.36
C ASP A 48 -2.36 -12.62 6.72
N HIS A 49 -1.61 -13.45 5.96
CA HIS A 49 -0.17 -13.65 6.19
C HIS A 49 0.63 -12.36 6.09
N VAL A 50 0.18 -11.40 5.29
CA VAL A 50 0.84 -10.09 5.17
C VAL A 50 0.68 -9.32 6.47
N LEU A 51 -0.54 -9.25 7.00
CA LEU A 51 -0.77 -8.60 8.28
C LEU A 51 -0.06 -9.35 9.42
N ASP A 52 -0.12 -10.69 9.43
CA ASP A 52 0.57 -11.51 10.44
C ASP A 52 2.08 -11.26 10.45
N LEU A 53 2.70 -11.11 9.29
CA LEU A 53 4.10 -10.73 9.17
C LEU A 53 4.34 -9.30 9.69
N LEU A 54 3.56 -8.33 9.23
CA LEU A 54 3.82 -6.91 9.48
C LEU A 54 3.54 -6.51 10.93
N LYS A 55 2.54 -7.10 11.59
CA LYS A 55 2.26 -6.85 13.00
C LYS A 55 3.38 -7.32 13.94
N THR A 56 4.28 -8.21 13.49
CA THR A 56 5.49 -8.56 14.28
C THR A 56 6.57 -7.49 14.22
N ARG A 57 6.40 -6.50 13.35
CA ARG A 57 7.36 -5.42 13.10
C ARG A 57 6.89 -4.07 13.60
N ASP A 58 5.58 -3.87 13.70
CA ASP A 58 5.01 -2.65 14.23
C ASP A 58 5.13 -2.57 15.78
N THR A 59 4.74 -1.45 16.37
CA THR A 59 4.91 -1.21 17.80
C THR A 59 3.58 -1.14 18.55
N ILE A 60 2.47 -1.46 17.88
CA ILE A 60 1.12 -1.33 18.45
C ILE A 60 0.62 -2.68 18.95
N GLU A 61 0.23 -2.72 20.21
CA GLU A 61 -0.54 -3.85 20.77
C GLU A 61 -2.02 -3.53 20.64
N ALA A 62 -2.67 -4.15 19.67
CA ALA A 62 -4.10 -4.00 19.43
C ALA A 62 -4.70 -5.28 18.86
N ASP A 63 -5.98 -5.47 19.11
CA ASP A 63 -6.74 -6.59 18.59
C ASP A 63 -6.78 -6.57 17.05
N ARG A 64 -6.89 -7.76 16.47
CA ARG A 64 -6.97 -7.94 15.03
C ARG A 64 -8.12 -7.15 14.41
N GLU A 65 -9.27 -7.13 15.05
CA GLU A 65 -10.49 -6.48 14.54
C GLU A 65 -10.32 -4.98 14.26
N VAL A 66 -9.50 -4.28 15.04
CA VAL A 66 -9.24 -2.84 14.82
C VAL A 66 -8.13 -2.58 13.80
N ARG A 67 -7.34 -3.61 13.44
CA ARG A 67 -6.27 -3.51 12.43
C ARG A 67 -6.74 -3.88 11.02
N GLU A 68 -7.91 -4.48 10.91
CA GLU A 68 -8.48 -5.00 9.68
C GLU A 68 -9.76 -4.23 9.33
N GLY A 69 -9.89 -3.82 8.09
CA GLY A 69 -11.08 -3.19 7.58
C GLY A 69 -12.20 -4.20 7.32
N THR A 70 -12.33 -4.67 6.08
CA THR A 70 -13.38 -5.60 5.69
C THR A 70 -12.89 -6.58 4.62
N THR A 71 -13.81 -7.31 3.98
CA THR A 71 -13.48 -8.28 2.92
C THR A 71 -13.88 -7.77 1.54
N TYR A 72 -13.28 -8.36 0.48
CA TYR A 72 -13.73 -8.13 -0.89
C TYR A 72 -15.19 -8.44 -1.08
N LYS A 73 -15.65 -9.58 -0.56
CA LYS A 73 -17.05 -9.97 -0.63
C LYS A 73 -17.98 -8.88 -0.09
N HIS A 74 -17.60 -8.24 1.01
CA HIS A 74 -18.40 -7.14 1.56
C HIS A 74 -18.40 -5.91 0.64
N PHE A 75 -17.27 -5.61 -0.01
CA PHE A 75 -17.22 -4.53 -1.00
C PHE A 75 -18.09 -4.83 -2.24
N ASP A 76 -18.16 -6.09 -2.68
CA ASP A 76 -18.99 -6.50 -3.81
C ASP A 76 -20.50 -6.46 -3.47
N GLU A 77 -20.87 -6.88 -2.26
CA GLU A 77 -22.26 -6.96 -1.82
C GLU A 77 -22.84 -5.62 -1.33
N ALA A 78 -22.03 -4.81 -0.64
CA ALA A 78 -22.46 -3.57 -0.03
C ALA A 78 -21.31 -2.53 0.04
N PRO A 79 -20.93 -1.92 -1.10
CA PRO A 79 -19.72 -1.11 -1.22
C PRO A 79 -19.66 0.09 -0.26
N ASP A 80 -20.79 0.75 -0.01
CA ASP A 80 -20.83 1.92 0.87
C ASP A 80 -20.72 1.51 2.35
N ALA A 81 -21.40 0.45 2.76
CA ALA A 81 -21.29 -0.09 4.11
C ALA A 81 -19.89 -0.65 4.38
N ALA A 82 -19.29 -1.31 3.39
CA ALA A 82 -17.91 -1.78 3.46
C ALA A 82 -16.91 -0.64 3.64
N MET A 83 -17.08 0.45 2.88
CA MET A 83 -16.24 1.64 3.00
C MET A 83 -16.40 2.30 4.38
N GLN A 84 -17.63 2.45 4.87
CA GLN A 84 -17.88 3.02 6.19
C GLN A 84 -17.21 2.19 7.30
N LEU A 85 -17.29 0.87 7.22
CA LEU A 85 -16.64 -0.02 8.18
C LEU A 85 -15.11 0.11 8.16
N VAL A 86 -14.51 0.27 6.97
CA VAL A 86 -13.06 0.54 6.82
C VAL A 86 -12.68 1.85 7.50
N LEU A 87 -13.47 2.91 7.26
CA LEU A 87 -13.26 4.23 7.87
C LEU A 87 -13.33 4.19 9.38
N ASP A 88 -14.37 3.58 9.94
CA ASP A 88 -14.59 3.52 11.38
C ASP A 88 -13.45 2.77 12.10
N ARG A 89 -13.04 1.64 11.55
CA ARG A 89 -11.93 0.84 12.09
C ARG A 89 -10.59 1.54 11.96
N TYR A 90 -10.35 2.15 10.81
CA TYR A 90 -9.12 2.93 10.58
C TYR A 90 -9.02 4.11 11.56
N GLU A 91 -10.08 4.89 11.75
CA GLU A 91 -10.06 6.03 12.67
C GLU A 91 -9.92 5.57 14.15
N ALA A 92 -10.47 4.41 14.52
CA ALA A 92 -10.23 3.82 15.82
C ALA A 92 -8.76 3.42 16.00
N PHE A 93 -8.18 2.72 15.01
CA PHE A 93 -6.79 2.28 15.05
C PHE A 93 -5.80 3.45 15.02
N LYS A 94 -6.07 4.47 14.21
CA LYS A 94 -5.24 5.67 14.06
C LYS A 94 -5.01 6.42 15.37
N LYS A 95 -5.97 6.39 16.31
CA LYS A 95 -5.84 7.00 17.63
C LYS A 95 -4.74 6.37 18.49
N LEU A 96 -4.36 5.13 18.20
CA LEU A 96 -3.33 4.39 18.90
C LEU A 96 -1.92 4.69 18.36
N CYS A 97 -1.83 5.34 17.19
CA CYS A 97 -0.60 5.46 16.43
C CYS A 97 -0.11 6.90 16.33
N ASP A 98 1.20 7.09 16.12
CA ASP A 98 1.81 8.33 15.63
C ASP A 98 1.86 8.33 14.10
N VAL A 99 2.07 7.13 13.51
CA VAL A 99 2.00 6.91 12.07
C VAL A 99 1.38 5.55 11.74
N VAL A 100 0.55 5.51 10.70
CA VAL A 100 -0.10 4.29 10.19
C VAL A 100 0.41 3.95 8.80
N VAL A 101 0.92 2.74 8.62
CA VAL A 101 1.20 2.14 7.32
C VAL A 101 -0.04 1.34 6.91
N VAL A 102 -0.79 1.88 5.97
CA VAL A 102 -1.95 1.19 5.39
C VAL A 102 -1.45 0.31 4.25
N VAL A 103 -1.63 -0.99 4.34
CA VAL A 103 -1.16 -1.94 3.32
C VAL A 103 -2.34 -2.42 2.49
N GLY A 104 -2.40 -1.92 1.27
CA GLY A 104 -3.46 -2.23 0.32
C GLY A 104 -3.51 -3.71 -0.06
N SER A 105 -4.64 -4.14 -0.56
CA SER A 105 -4.88 -5.50 -1.03
C SER A 105 -4.10 -5.84 -2.32
N ASP A 106 -3.99 -7.12 -2.63
CA ASP A 106 -3.28 -7.67 -3.79
C ASP A 106 -3.85 -9.05 -4.17
N HIS A 107 -5.16 -9.11 -4.37
CA HIS A 107 -5.82 -10.39 -4.66
C HIS A 107 -5.73 -10.77 -6.14
N THR A 108 -5.50 -12.05 -6.38
CA THR A 108 -5.21 -12.61 -7.70
C THR A 108 -6.39 -12.77 -8.61
N ASP A 109 -7.58 -12.73 -8.04
CA ASP A 109 -8.81 -13.07 -8.74
C ASP A 109 -9.49 -11.82 -9.36
N VAL A 110 -8.87 -10.65 -9.16
CA VAL A 110 -9.34 -9.36 -9.68
C VAL A 110 -8.30 -8.81 -10.67
N PRO A 111 -8.68 -8.31 -11.83
CA PRO A 111 -7.77 -7.65 -12.76
C PRO A 111 -6.99 -6.51 -12.06
N GLY A 112 -5.68 -6.42 -12.29
CA GLY A 112 -4.81 -5.50 -11.56
C GLY A 112 -5.23 -4.03 -11.59
N GLY A 113 -5.90 -3.59 -12.67
CA GLY A 113 -6.43 -2.23 -12.77
C GLY A 113 -7.61 -1.96 -11.83
N GLU A 114 -8.48 -2.93 -11.60
CA GLU A 114 -9.59 -2.82 -10.66
C GLU A 114 -9.09 -2.81 -9.21
N GLU A 115 -8.08 -3.63 -8.91
CA GLU A 115 -7.44 -3.69 -7.61
C GLU A 115 -6.82 -2.35 -7.21
N LEU A 116 -6.02 -1.74 -8.10
CA LEU A 116 -5.41 -0.44 -7.85
C LEU A 116 -6.49 0.66 -7.71
N SER A 117 -7.56 0.58 -8.49
CA SER A 117 -8.69 1.49 -8.42
C SER A 117 -9.44 1.41 -7.08
N LEU A 118 -9.65 0.20 -6.55
CA LEU A 118 -10.24 0.00 -5.22
C LEU A 118 -9.32 0.55 -4.11
N ASN A 119 -8.03 0.23 -4.16
CA ASN A 119 -7.04 0.75 -3.22
C ASN A 119 -6.99 2.29 -3.24
N ALA A 120 -7.07 2.91 -4.43
CA ALA A 120 -7.09 4.36 -4.58
C ALA A 120 -8.36 4.99 -4.00
N ARG A 121 -9.54 4.39 -4.21
CA ARG A 121 -10.79 4.82 -3.57
C ARG A 121 -10.70 4.79 -2.05
N ILE A 122 -10.14 3.71 -1.50
CA ILE A 122 -9.96 3.58 -0.04
C ILE A 122 -8.98 4.65 0.44
N ALA A 123 -7.83 4.80 -0.20
CA ALA A 123 -6.82 5.80 0.16
C ALA A 123 -7.38 7.23 0.17
N ALA A 124 -8.19 7.60 -0.85
CA ALA A 124 -8.87 8.89 -0.92
C ALA A 124 -9.83 9.10 0.25
N ASN A 125 -10.66 8.10 0.58
CA ASN A 125 -11.59 8.18 1.71
C ASN A 125 -10.88 8.25 3.07
N LEU A 126 -9.73 7.57 3.22
CA LEU A 126 -8.89 7.64 4.43
C LEU A 126 -8.08 8.95 4.51
N GLY A 127 -8.07 9.77 3.47
CA GLY A 127 -7.21 10.96 3.37
C GLY A 127 -5.72 10.62 3.44
N THR A 128 -5.33 9.47 2.89
CA THR A 128 -3.98 8.90 3.03
C THR A 128 -3.26 8.92 1.69
N PRO A 129 -2.09 9.59 1.57
CA PRO A 129 -1.32 9.60 0.34
C PRO A 129 -0.72 8.21 0.04
N MET A 130 -0.55 7.92 -1.25
CA MET A 130 -0.14 6.60 -1.72
C MET A 130 1.34 6.53 -2.10
N LEU A 131 1.99 5.45 -1.67
CA LEU A 131 3.29 4.99 -2.15
C LEU A 131 3.05 3.77 -3.07
N VAL A 132 3.45 3.87 -4.33
CA VAL A 132 3.21 2.84 -5.35
C VAL A 132 4.43 1.95 -5.49
N VAL A 133 4.22 0.64 -5.45
CA VAL A 133 5.29 -0.36 -5.64
C VAL A 133 5.17 -1.02 -7.01
N LEU A 134 6.27 -1.02 -7.76
CA LEU A 134 6.40 -1.60 -9.10
C LEU A 134 7.33 -2.82 -9.08
N PRO A 135 7.11 -3.82 -9.96
CA PRO A 135 7.98 -5.01 -10.08
C PRO A 135 9.25 -4.70 -10.89
N GLY A 136 10.32 -4.28 -10.22
CA GLY A 136 11.59 -3.91 -10.87
C GLY A 136 12.33 -5.04 -11.57
N SER A 137 12.01 -6.31 -11.24
CA SER A 137 12.64 -7.48 -11.85
C SER A 137 12.06 -7.87 -13.22
N ARG A 138 10.86 -7.38 -13.56
CA ARG A 138 10.13 -7.82 -14.76
C ARG A 138 10.01 -6.76 -15.84
N LEU A 139 10.23 -5.50 -15.50
CA LEU A 139 10.01 -4.37 -16.37
C LEU A 139 11.34 -3.70 -16.74
N THR A 140 11.46 -3.32 -17.99
CA THR A 140 12.54 -2.44 -18.43
C THR A 140 12.37 -1.04 -17.79
N PRO A 141 13.42 -0.21 -17.74
CA PRO A 141 13.31 1.16 -17.23
C PRO A 141 12.22 1.99 -17.91
N ALA A 142 12.03 1.85 -19.22
CA ALA A 142 10.97 2.55 -19.96
C ALA A 142 9.57 2.04 -19.58
N GLN A 143 9.40 0.73 -19.41
CA GLN A 143 8.14 0.14 -18.97
C GLN A 143 7.81 0.52 -17.52
N LEU A 144 8.81 0.68 -16.64
CA LEU A 144 8.60 1.15 -15.27
C LEU A 144 8.06 2.57 -15.24
N ILE A 145 8.58 3.47 -16.08
CA ILE A 145 8.05 4.84 -16.22
C ILE A 145 6.58 4.78 -16.67
N ALA A 146 6.29 4.08 -17.76
CA ALA A 146 4.94 3.97 -18.29
C ALA A 146 3.96 3.37 -17.26
N SER A 147 4.40 2.36 -16.50
CA SER A 147 3.61 1.75 -15.43
C SER A 147 3.38 2.73 -14.28
N ALA A 148 4.39 3.51 -13.89
CA ALA A 148 4.27 4.53 -12.86
C ALA A 148 3.26 5.63 -13.26
N GLU A 149 3.37 6.13 -14.49
CA GLU A 149 2.47 7.17 -15.03
C GLU A 149 1.02 6.67 -15.11
N LEU A 150 0.83 5.43 -15.57
CA LEU A 150 -0.51 4.82 -15.63
C LEU A 150 -1.09 4.64 -14.22
N ALA A 151 -0.30 4.14 -13.28
CA ALA A 151 -0.71 3.99 -11.90
C ALA A 151 -1.08 5.35 -11.27
N THR A 152 -0.27 6.38 -11.49
CA THR A 152 -0.52 7.74 -11.00
C THR A 152 -1.85 8.27 -11.54
N LYS A 153 -2.07 8.18 -12.85
CA LYS A 153 -3.35 8.59 -13.47
C LYS A 153 -4.55 7.83 -12.91
N THR A 154 -4.40 6.53 -12.70
CA THR A 154 -5.49 5.69 -12.11
C THR A 154 -5.81 6.14 -10.69
N ILE A 155 -4.80 6.45 -9.89
CA ILE A 155 -4.93 6.88 -8.50
C ILE A 155 -5.57 8.28 -8.42
N GLU A 156 -5.07 9.22 -9.21
CA GLU A 156 -5.58 10.60 -9.28
C GLU A 156 -7.03 10.66 -9.77
N ALA A 157 -7.41 9.79 -10.72
CA ALA A 157 -8.81 9.67 -11.17
C ALA A 157 -9.76 9.20 -10.06
N LYS A 158 -9.25 8.70 -8.93
CA LYS A 158 -10.02 8.36 -7.71
C LYS A 158 -9.83 9.39 -6.58
N HIS A 159 -9.29 10.56 -6.90
CA HIS A 159 -9.03 11.66 -5.96
C HIS A 159 -8.04 11.32 -4.83
N ALA A 160 -7.20 10.31 -5.03
CA ALA A 160 -6.05 10.03 -4.16
C ALA A 160 -4.78 10.69 -4.71
N SER A 161 -3.79 10.91 -3.86
CA SER A 161 -2.50 11.50 -4.24
C SER A 161 -1.37 10.47 -4.17
N VAL A 162 -0.41 10.55 -5.08
CA VAL A 162 0.80 9.74 -5.09
C VAL A 162 1.95 10.57 -4.51
N ILE A 163 2.60 10.08 -3.46
CA ILE A 163 3.78 10.72 -2.85
C ILE A 163 5.10 10.09 -3.28
N GLY A 164 5.06 8.93 -3.90
CA GLY A 164 6.26 8.28 -4.39
C GLY A 164 6.02 6.97 -5.10
N VAL A 165 7.07 6.52 -5.79
CA VAL A 165 7.12 5.26 -6.53
C VAL A 165 8.38 4.49 -6.14
N VAL A 166 8.22 3.21 -5.82
CA VAL A 166 9.31 2.29 -5.49
C VAL A 166 9.36 1.16 -6.50
N ALA A 167 10.44 1.03 -7.25
CA ALA A 167 10.72 -0.19 -8.01
C ALA A 167 11.39 -1.20 -7.07
N ASN A 168 10.72 -2.31 -6.80
CA ASN A 168 11.19 -3.36 -5.91
C ASN A 168 11.76 -4.56 -6.70
N ARG A 169 12.71 -5.28 -6.13
CA ARG A 169 13.38 -6.43 -6.75
C ARG A 169 14.12 -6.07 -8.04
N CYS A 170 14.77 -4.92 -8.06
CA CYS A 170 15.60 -4.53 -9.21
C CYS A 170 16.87 -5.38 -9.26
N PRO A 171 17.19 -6.02 -10.40
CA PRO A 171 18.49 -6.67 -10.53
C PRO A 171 19.63 -5.66 -10.32
N THR A 172 20.68 -6.08 -9.62
CA THR A 172 21.85 -5.22 -9.33
C THR A 172 22.49 -4.64 -10.60
N THR A 173 22.39 -5.38 -11.70
CA THR A 173 22.91 -4.97 -13.03
C THR A 173 22.11 -3.83 -13.68
N THR A 174 20.84 -3.66 -13.32
CA THR A 174 19.94 -2.66 -13.92
C THR A 174 19.49 -1.57 -12.97
N ILE A 175 19.74 -1.70 -11.68
CA ILE A 175 19.22 -0.80 -10.63
C ILE A 175 19.63 0.67 -10.87
N ALA A 176 20.84 0.92 -11.38
CA ALA A 176 21.30 2.28 -11.70
C ALA A 176 20.49 2.90 -12.85
N ALA A 177 20.21 2.12 -13.90
CA ALA A 177 19.37 2.57 -15.00
C ALA A 177 17.91 2.78 -14.56
N VAL A 178 17.38 1.92 -13.69
CA VAL A 178 16.03 2.08 -13.11
C VAL A 178 15.94 3.37 -12.28
N ARG A 179 16.93 3.64 -11.41
CA ARG A 179 16.97 4.89 -10.63
C ARG A 179 17.01 6.13 -11.52
N ALA A 180 17.86 6.12 -12.55
CA ALA A 180 17.96 7.24 -13.50
C ALA A 180 16.65 7.44 -14.29
N ALA A 181 15.95 6.36 -14.63
CA ALA A 181 14.67 6.43 -15.30
C ALA A 181 13.57 6.99 -14.39
N LEU A 182 13.39 6.41 -13.21
CA LEU A 182 12.37 6.85 -12.24
C LEU A 182 12.61 8.28 -11.75
N GLY A 183 13.86 8.73 -11.67
CA GLY A 183 14.20 10.11 -11.27
C GLY A 183 13.68 11.19 -12.23
N LYS A 184 13.08 10.82 -13.37
CA LYS A 184 12.37 11.74 -14.27
C LYS A 184 10.93 12.00 -13.89
N LEU A 185 10.37 11.23 -12.97
CA LEU A 185 9.02 11.42 -12.46
C LEU A 185 9.00 12.57 -11.45
N ASP A 186 7.93 13.33 -11.43
CA ASP A 186 7.74 14.47 -10.50
C ASP A 186 7.19 14.00 -9.14
N VAL A 187 7.74 12.90 -8.61
CA VAL A 187 7.42 12.36 -7.28
C VAL A 187 8.67 11.74 -6.68
N ALA A 188 8.68 11.49 -5.37
CA ALA A 188 9.78 10.76 -4.74
C ALA A 188 9.93 9.35 -5.33
N THR A 189 11.16 8.93 -5.63
CA THR A 189 11.41 7.63 -6.25
C THR A 189 12.51 6.85 -5.57
N ALA A 190 12.37 5.53 -5.54
CA ALA A 190 13.39 4.61 -5.09
C ALA A 190 13.45 3.35 -5.97
N ALA A 191 14.63 2.76 -6.07
CA ALA A 191 14.81 1.43 -6.62
C ALA A 191 15.61 0.59 -5.62
N VAL A 192 15.06 -0.56 -5.27
CA VAL A 192 15.64 -1.50 -4.30
C VAL A 192 15.84 -2.87 -4.93
N PRO A 193 16.89 -3.60 -4.54
CA PRO A 193 17.18 -4.94 -5.06
C PRO A 193 16.15 -5.99 -4.59
#